data_1d979cae07643b1be38849efce5ff050
#
_entry.id   1d979cae07643b1be38849efce5ff050
#
_cell.length_a   1.000
_cell.length_b   1.000
_cell.length_c   1.000
_cell.angle_alpha   90.00
_cell.angle_beta   90.00
_cell.angle_gamma   90.00
#
_symmetry.space_group_name_H-M   'P 1'
#
loop_
_entity.id
_entity.type
_entity.pdbx_description
1 polymer ?
#
loop_
_entity_poly.entity_id
_entity_poly.type
_entity_poly.pdbx_seq_one_letter_code
_entity_poly.pdbx_strand_id
1 'polypeptide(L)' 'MTQSEILEVAKSQSGMTQKEFAEYFGIPYRTVQDWFAGRRNMPDYVLRLMIYKLEMEKKVQGLSKELEQN' A
#
# COMPACT_ATOMS: atom_id res chain seq x y z
N MET A 1 12.15 -5.30 0.63
CA MET A 1 11.57 -3.96 0.37
C MET A 1 11.04 -3.36 1.65
N THR A 2 11.17 -2.05 1.81
CA THR A 2 10.55 -1.35 2.93
C THR A 2 9.05 -1.19 2.70
N GLN A 3 8.33 -0.84 3.77
CA GLN A 3 6.89 -0.58 3.63
C GLN A 3 6.60 0.51 2.62
N SER A 4 7.36 1.61 2.66
CA SER A 4 7.11 2.71 1.73
C SER A 4 7.42 2.31 0.29
N GLU A 5 8.42 1.46 0.07
CA GLU A 5 8.70 0.94 -1.27
C GLU A 5 7.57 0.07 -1.80
N ILE A 6 7.04 -0.81 -0.96
CA ILE A 6 5.91 -1.66 -1.34
C ILE A 6 4.69 -0.81 -1.67
N LEU A 7 4.44 0.22 -0.87
CA LEU A 7 3.32 1.14 -1.11
C LEU A 7 3.49 1.89 -2.43
N GLU A 8 4.72 2.33 -2.74
CA GLU A 8 4.99 3.01 -4.00
C GLU A 8 4.73 2.10 -5.20
N VAL A 9 5.17 0.85 -5.12
CA VAL A 9 4.91 -0.11 -6.18
C VAL A 9 3.40 -0.35 -6.33
N ALA A 10 2.70 -0.50 -5.22
CA ALA A 10 1.25 -0.71 -5.24
C ALA A 10 0.52 0.48 -5.86
N LYS A 11 0.93 1.69 -5.49
CA LYS A 11 0.34 2.90 -6.06
C LYS A 11 0.58 2.98 -7.56
N SER A 12 1.81 2.70 -7.98
CA SER A 12 2.19 2.76 -9.39
C SER A 12 1.41 1.74 -10.22
N GLN A 13 1.34 0.49 -9.75
CA GLN A 13 0.62 -0.55 -10.48
C GLN A 13 -0.87 -0.29 -10.56
N SER A 14 -1.45 0.27 -9.51
CA SER A 14 -2.89 0.55 -9.47
C SER A 14 -3.28 1.79 -10.26
N GLY A 15 -2.30 2.64 -10.59
CA GLY A 15 -2.56 3.89 -11.31
C GLY A 15 -3.21 4.98 -10.46
N MET A 16 -3.22 4.81 -9.14
CA MET A 16 -3.85 5.79 -8.25
C MET A 16 -2.84 6.83 -7.78
N THR A 17 -3.33 8.05 -7.53
CA THR A 17 -2.57 9.05 -6.79
C THR A 17 -2.62 8.70 -5.30
N GLN A 18 -1.79 9.35 -4.49
CA GLN A 18 -1.84 9.14 -3.04
C GLN A 18 -3.22 9.51 -2.47
N LYS A 19 -3.82 10.55 -2.99
CA LYS A 19 -5.16 10.97 -2.55
C LYS A 19 -6.21 9.93 -2.90
N GLU A 20 -6.15 9.40 -4.12
CA GLU A 20 -7.06 8.33 -4.54
C GLU A 20 -6.84 7.06 -3.74
N PHE A 21 -5.59 6.75 -3.42
CA PHE A 21 -5.23 5.62 -2.58
C PHE A 21 -5.88 5.75 -1.19
N ALA A 22 -5.79 6.96 -0.61
CA ALA A 22 -6.41 7.23 0.69
C ALA A 22 -7.93 7.03 0.63
N GLU A 23 -8.57 7.55 -0.42
CA GLU A 23 -10.01 7.41 -0.61
C GLU A 23 -10.41 5.95 -0.79
N TYR A 24 -9.62 5.20 -1.55
CA TYR A 24 -9.89 3.80 -1.83
C TYR A 24 -9.92 2.97 -0.53
N PHE A 25 -9.01 3.24 0.39
CA PHE A 25 -8.93 2.51 1.66
C PHE A 25 -9.71 3.17 2.81
N GLY A 26 -10.25 4.36 2.59
CA GLY A 26 -10.96 5.08 3.65
C GLY A 26 -10.04 5.58 4.74
N ILE A 27 -8.82 5.97 4.40
CA ILE A 27 -7.79 6.41 5.34
C ILE A 27 -7.56 7.91 5.16
N PRO A 28 -7.33 8.67 6.26
CA PRO A 28 -7.02 10.09 6.10
C PRO A 28 -5.81 10.30 5.19
N TYR A 29 -5.92 11.26 4.29
CA TYR A 29 -4.87 11.54 3.32
C TYR A 29 -3.54 11.82 4.01
N ARG A 30 -3.56 12.56 5.13
CA ARG A 30 -2.34 12.87 5.87
C ARG A 30 -1.62 11.60 6.35
N THR A 31 -2.37 10.63 6.81
CA THR A 31 -1.80 9.35 7.25
C THR A 31 -1.13 8.63 6.08
N VAL A 32 -1.78 8.63 4.92
CA VAL A 32 -1.22 8.01 3.72
C VAL A 32 0.07 8.74 3.32
N GLN A 33 0.07 10.07 3.34
CA GLN A 33 1.28 10.82 3.03
C GLN A 33 2.44 10.46 3.96
N ASP A 34 2.16 10.28 5.25
CA ASP A 34 3.18 9.92 6.23
C ASP A 34 3.73 8.51 5.97
N TRP A 35 2.87 7.58 5.58
CA TRP A 35 3.30 6.22 5.25
C TRP A 35 4.20 6.22 4.01
N PHE A 36 3.82 6.94 2.96
CA PHE A 36 4.61 7.00 1.73
C PHE A 36 5.95 7.69 1.95
N ALA A 37 5.97 8.69 2.82
CA ALA A 37 7.20 9.41 3.11
C ALA A 37 8.11 8.69 4.13
N GLY A 38 7.62 7.59 4.73
CA GLY A 38 8.39 6.86 5.73
C GLY A 38 8.43 7.52 7.10
N ARG A 39 7.60 8.56 7.32
CA ARG A 39 7.54 9.25 8.62
C ARG A 39 6.76 8.47 9.66
N ARG A 40 5.93 7.53 9.23
CA ARG A 40 5.12 6.69 10.11
C ARG A 40 5.09 5.29 9.53
N ASN A 41 5.28 4.29 10.38
CA ASN A 41 5.15 2.89 9.98
C ASN A 41 3.75 2.39 10.32
N MET A 42 3.25 1.46 9.51
CA MET A 42 2.01 0.77 9.81
C MET A 42 2.34 -0.64 10.29
N PRO A 43 1.46 -1.29 11.05
CA PRO A 43 1.64 -2.70 11.38
C PRO A 43 1.69 -3.55 10.11
N ASP A 44 2.52 -4.59 10.12
CA ASP A 44 2.69 -5.44 8.94
C ASP A 44 1.37 -6.05 8.48
N TYR A 45 0.48 -6.42 9.42
CA TYR A 45 -0.80 -7.00 9.03
C TYR A 45 -1.69 -6.01 8.28
N VAL A 46 -1.58 -4.73 8.57
CA VAL A 46 -2.33 -3.70 7.84
C VAL A 46 -1.84 -3.65 6.39
N LEU A 47 -0.53 -3.62 6.21
CA LEU A 47 0.05 -3.62 4.87
C LEU A 47 -0.37 -4.85 4.08
N ARG A 48 -0.34 -6.03 4.71
CA ARG A 48 -0.78 -7.26 4.05
C ARG A 48 -2.23 -7.20 3.62
N LEU A 49 -3.11 -6.71 4.49
CA LEU A 49 -4.53 -6.60 4.16
C LEU A 49 -4.75 -5.64 3.00
N MET A 50 -4.01 -4.53 2.98
CA MET A 50 -4.11 -3.57 1.90
C MET A 50 -3.68 -4.19 0.56
N ILE A 51 -2.55 -4.91 0.56
CA ILE A 51 -2.05 -5.54 -0.65
C ILE A 51 -3.01 -6.64 -1.12
N TYR A 52 -3.52 -7.46 -0.20
CA TYR A 52 -4.47 -8.52 -0.57
C TYR A 52 -5.75 -7.93 -1.18
N LYS A 53 -6.24 -6.81 -0.63
CA LYS A 53 -7.42 -6.17 -1.19
C LYS A 53 -7.16 -5.70 -2.62
N LEU A 54 -6.00 -5.08 -2.84
CA LEU A 54 -5.62 -4.60 -4.18
C LEU A 54 -5.48 -5.77 -5.16
N GLU A 55 -4.90 -6.88 -4.72
CA GLU A 55 -4.76 -8.06 -5.58
C GLU A 55 -6.11 -8.70 -5.90
N MET A 56 -6.98 -8.80 -4.91
CA MET A 56 -8.31 -9.36 -5.11
C MET A 56 -9.13 -8.52 -6.07
N GLU A 57 -8.92 -7.21 -6.07
CA GLU A 57 -9.60 -6.31 -6.99
C GLU A 57 -8.82 -6.12 -8.29
N LYS A 58 -7.74 -6.89 -8.47
CA LYS A 58 -6.92 -6.92 -9.68
C LYS A 58 -6.26 -5.59 -10.00
N LYS A 59 -5.93 -4.83 -8.97
CA LYS A 59 -5.27 -3.54 -9.12
C LYS A 59 -3.75 -3.66 -9.06
N VAL A 60 -3.24 -4.71 -8.43
CA VAL A 60 -1.80 -5.02 -8.39
C VAL A 60 -1.61 -6.51 -8.56
N GLN A 61 -0.38 -6.94 -8.88
CA GLN A 61 -0.05 -8.34 -9.07
C GLN A 61 1.26 -8.67 -8.38
N GLY A 62 1.27 -9.80 -7.67
CA GLY A 62 2.50 -10.40 -7.16
C GLY A 62 3.12 -9.75 -5.95
N LEU A 63 2.53 -8.68 -5.39
CA LEU A 63 3.11 -7.99 -4.24
C LEU A 63 3.01 -8.79 -2.95
N SER A 64 2.02 -9.67 -2.83
CA SER A 64 1.89 -10.49 -1.62
C SER A 64 3.11 -11.41 -1.45
N LYS A 65 3.76 -11.79 -2.54
CA LYS A 65 4.97 -12.62 -2.48
C LYS A 65 6.12 -11.87 -1.81
N GLU A 66 6.22 -10.56 -2.02
CA GLU A 66 7.24 -9.75 -1.35
C GLU A 66 7.03 -9.73 0.16
N LEU A 67 5.78 -9.73 0.60
CA LEU A 67 5.45 -9.76 2.02
C LEU A 67 5.75 -11.11 2.65
N GLU A 68 5.59 -12.18 1.90
CA GLU A 68 5.80 -13.55 2.39
C GLU A 68 7.28 -13.92 2.51
N GLN A 69 8.15 -13.19 1.83
CA GLN A 69 9.59 -13.46 1.84
C GLN A 69 10.29 -12.92 3.07
N ASN A 70 9.58 -12.19 3.91
CA ASN A 70 10.13 -11.68 5.16
C ASN A 70 9.69 -12.55 6.35
#